data_e145e0e4d206e3ea18424babc27d244a
#
_entry.id   e145e0e4d206e3ea18424babc27d244a
#
_cell.length_a   1.000
_cell.length_b   1.000
_cell.length_c   1.000
_cell.angle_alpha   90.00
_cell.angle_beta   90.00
_cell.angle_gamma   90.00
#
_symmetry.space_group_name_H-M   'P 1'
#
loop_
_entity.id
_entity.type
_entity.pdbx_description
1 polymer ?
#
loop_
_entity_poly.entity_id
_entity_poly.type
_entity_poly.pdbx_seq_one_letter_code
_entity_poly.pdbx_strand_id
1 'polypeptide(L)'
;VSFINTFKAVERDKLVNLFILFFCALFFWMSLTSLIPTLPSYLQNIGATVKQVGYIMGCFAIGLLLSRVWLGKLADEGLQKFINYLPFPSGINNFILRFFRRFLGKLVYYPSRKVVIIIGTIVAFIAPLGYLFFDSLSELMINRAFHGVSIAAFTTGYSALVVDLSPPKQKGELIGYMSLAVPIGMAIGPAMGGFLEVYTSYEFLFLLSASCGLMALILACQIRELDSQVDKNQNISVSGEILSKESLINRDFKELIFSASFAVPALVLLLIGCLFGTLVTFLPLYIRDLGLNFNVGFFYTAAAIASFAVRFLSGRASDKYGRGLFISGSLICYILSMIFLTFVQDNMMLILSAILEGIGAGVLVPITLALISDRCSAIERGKVFAVCVSGFDVGVALGGPVLGSLILDFGYRVLFGVTALMAIVALLIFIGFSNKNIANSWKFAWGISSDLYAVK
;
A
#
# COMPACT_ATOMS: atom_id res chain seq x y z
N VAL A 1 -8.31 26.81 -9.33
CA VAL A 1 -9.21 26.93 -10.51
C VAL A 1 -9.35 25.58 -11.23
N SER A 2 -8.29 24.78 -11.34
CA SER A 2 -8.32 23.43 -11.95
C SER A 2 -9.23 22.47 -11.18
N PHE A 3 -9.08 22.35 -9.85
CA PHE A 3 -9.84 21.43 -8.99
C PHE A 3 -11.37 21.54 -9.17
N ILE A 4 -11.92 22.76 -9.09
CA ILE A 4 -13.37 22.99 -9.21
C ILE A 4 -13.88 22.64 -10.61
N ASN A 5 -13.08 22.90 -11.66
CA ASN A 5 -13.47 22.62 -13.04
C ASN A 5 -13.48 21.13 -13.35
N THR A 6 -12.56 20.35 -12.77
CA THR A 6 -12.51 18.89 -12.92
C THR A 6 -13.76 18.21 -12.35
N PHE A 7 -14.18 18.63 -11.15
CA PHE A 7 -15.38 18.07 -10.52
C PHE A 7 -16.68 18.55 -11.18
N LYS A 8 -16.73 19.75 -11.76
CA LYS A 8 -17.91 20.23 -12.51
C LYS A 8 -18.19 19.45 -13.80
N ALA A 9 -17.18 18.83 -14.39
CA ALA A 9 -17.34 18.05 -15.62
C ALA A 9 -17.78 16.60 -15.37
N VAL A 10 -17.88 16.17 -14.10
CA VAL A 10 -18.35 14.84 -13.71
C VAL A 10 -19.87 14.89 -13.48
N GLU A 11 -20.58 13.90 -14.00
CA GLU A 11 -22.02 13.74 -13.73
C GLU A 11 -22.29 13.66 -12.22
N ARG A 12 -23.38 14.26 -11.76
CA ARG A 12 -23.71 14.40 -10.35
C ARG A 12 -23.69 13.04 -9.59
N ASP A 13 -24.23 11.99 -10.19
CA ASP A 13 -24.29 10.67 -9.55
C ASP A 13 -22.90 10.03 -9.41
N LYS A 14 -22.04 10.18 -10.42
CA LYS A 14 -20.63 9.74 -10.36
C LYS A 14 -19.84 10.56 -9.32
N LEU A 15 -20.13 11.85 -9.23
CA LEU A 15 -19.51 12.74 -8.26
C LEU A 15 -19.84 12.33 -6.82
N VAL A 16 -21.11 12.04 -6.52
CA VAL A 16 -21.53 11.55 -5.20
C VAL A 16 -20.82 10.24 -4.86
N ASN A 17 -20.74 9.30 -5.81
CA ASN A 17 -20.01 8.05 -5.63
C ASN A 17 -18.51 8.27 -5.34
N LEU A 18 -17.85 9.19 -6.04
CA LEU A 18 -16.44 9.53 -5.80
C LEU A 18 -16.23 10.11 -4.40
N PHE A 19 -17.13 10.99 -3.92
CA PHE A 19 -17.05 11.50 -2.55
C PHE A 19 -17.23 10.40 -1.51
N ILE A 20 -18.23 9.55 -1.68
CA ILE A 20 -18.44 8.39 -0.79
C ILE A 20 -17.19 7.50 -0.77
N LEU A 21 -16.64 7.23 -1.94
CA LEU A 21 -15.46 6.38 -2.11
C LEU A 21 -14.20 7.00 -1.48
N PHE A 22 -14.04 8.33 -1.57
CA PHE A 22 -12.94 9.07 -0.93
C PHE A 22 -12.98 8.93 0.60
N PHE A 23 -14.14 9.19 1.22
CA PHE A 23 -14.30 9.06 2.66
C PHE A 23 -14.24 7.60 3.11
N CYS A 24 -14.76 6.66 2.31
CA CYS A 24 -14.59 5.24 2.54
C CYS A 24 -13.10 4.86 2.62
N ALA A 25 -12.29 5.33 1.67
CA ALA A 25 -10.85 5.10 1.69
C ALA A 25 -10.17 5.78 2.88
N LEU A 26 -10.56 6.99 3.22
CA LEU A 26 -10.02 7.71 4.36
C LEU A 26 -10.23 6.92 5.66
N PHE A 27 -11.46 6.52 5.97
CA PHE A 27 -11.76 5.74 7.17
C PHE A 27 -11.14 4.35 7.16
N PHE A 28 -11.06 3.70 5.99
CA PHE A 28 -10.37 2.43 5.82
C PHE A 28 -8.89 2.55 6.21
N TRP A 29 -8.18 3.54 5.69
CA TRP A 29 -6.77 3.75 6.00
C TRP A 29 -6.56 4.21 7.44
N MET A 30 -7.45 5.02 8.00
CA MET A 30 -7.42 5.38 9.43
C MET A 30 -7.55 4.16 10.32
N SER A 31 -8.50 3.24 10.02
CA SER A 31 -8.68 1.98 10.75
C SER A 31 -7.38 1.17 10.79
N LEU A 32 -6.82 0.90 9.63
CA LEU A 32 -5.61 0.09 9.49
C LEU A 32 -4.39 0.69 10.17
N THR A 33 -4.17 1.98 9.96
CA THR A 33 -2.93 2.63 10.35
C THR A 33 -2.92 3.11 11.79
N SER A 34 -4.08 3.23 12.44
CA SER A 34 -4.17 3.50 13.88
C SER A 34 -3.52 2.43 14.75
N LEU A 35 -3.46 1.19 14.25
CA LEU A 35 -2.82 0.06 14.93
C LEU A 35 -1.30 -0.02 14.71
N ILE A 36 -0.73 0.79 13.83
CA ILE A 36 0.72 0.77 13.55
C ILE A 36 1.54 1.10 14.80
N PRO A 37 1.29 2.20 15.53
CA PRO A 37 2.04 2.54 16.73
C PRO A 37 1.72 1.64 17.93
N THR A 38 0.49 1.12 18.01
CA THR A 38 -0.07 0.54 19.23
C THR A 38 0.02 -0.98 19.29
N LEU A 39 -0.14 -1.68 18.16
CA LEU A 39 -0.17 -3.13 18.15
C LEU A 39 1.16 -3.79 18.59
N PRO A 40 2.35 -3.32 18.15
CA PRO A 40 3.61 -3.86 18.66
C PRO A 40 3.76 -3.72 20.17
N SER A 41 3.39 -2.56 20.72
CA SER A 41 3.40 -2.31 22.17
C SER A 41 2.43 -3.22 22.93
N TYR A 42 1.21 -3.41 22.40
CA TYR A 42 0.24 -4.34 22.96
C TYR A 42 0.77 -5.77 23.00
N LEU A 43 1.32 -6.26 21.88
CA LEU A 43 1.88 -7.62 21.80
C LEU A 43 2.98 -7.83 22.84
N GLN A 44 3.85 -6.86 23.05
CA GLN A 44 4.90 -6.94 24.08
C GLN A 44 4.28 -6.95 25.49
N ASN A 45 3.24 -6.15 25.74
CA ASN A 45 2.59 -6.08 27.05
C ASN A 45 1.87 -7.39 27.44
N ILE A 46 1.36 -8.16 26.47
CA ILE A 46 0.78 -9.50 26.72
C ILE A 46 1.86 -10.61 26.80
N GLY A 47 3.15 -10.25 26.79
CA GLY A 47 4.26 -11.16 26.99
C GLY A 47 4.91 -11.73 25.72
N ALA A 48 4.56 -11.22 24.53
CA ALA A 48 5.25 -11.62 23.32
C ALA A 48 6.69 -11.12 23.30
N THR A 49 7.63 -12.00 22.98
CA THR A 49 9.03 -11.63 22.75
C THR A 49 9.14 -10.74 21.50
N VAL A 50 10.18 -9.93 21.41
CA VAL A 50 10.44 -9.05 20.27
C VAL A 50 10.42 -9.81 18.94
N LYS A 51 10.96 -11.04 18.93
CA LYS A 51 10.94 -11.93 17.75
C LYS A 51 9.52 -12.35 17.38
N GLN A 52 8.68 -12.68 18.36
CA GLN A 52 7.28 -13.05 18.15
C GLN A 52 6.46 -11.84 17.62
N VAL A 53 6.71 -10.64 18.14
CA VAL A 53 6.13 -9.41 17.59
C VAL A 53 6.46 -9.28 16.10
N GLY A 54 7.73 -9.50 15.72
CA GLY A 54 8.15 -9.50 14.32
C GLY A 54 7.36 -10.50 13.46
N TYR A 55 7.18 -11.73 13.94
CA TYR A 55 6.40 -12.75 13.21
C TYR A 55 4.93 -12.36 13.07
N ILE A 56 4.28 -11.92 14.14
CA ILE A 56 2.88 -11.52 14.12
C ILE A 56 2.69 -10.35 13.13
N MET A 57 3.54 -9.33 13.21
CA MET A 57 3.45 -8.17 12.31
C MET A 57 3.67 -8.56 10.84
N GLY A 58 4.61 -9.48 10.58
CA GLY A 58 4.89 -10.00 9.22
C GLY A 58 3.73 -10.81 8.62
N CYS A 59 2.93 -11.50 9.44
CA CYS A 59 1.77 -12.27 8.99
C CYS A 59 0.75 -11.42 8.22
N PHE A 60 0.67 -10.13 8.49
CA PHE A 60 -0.18 -9.19 7.74
C PHE A 60 0.09 -9.22 6.23
N ALA A 61 1.36 -9.15 5.86
CA ALA A 61 1.74 -9.14 4.46
C ALA A 61 1.57 -10.54 3.81
N ILE A 62 1.65 -11.62 4.58
CA ILE A 62 1.33 -12.96 4.07
C ILE A 62 -0.15 -13.01 3.63
N GLY A 63 -1.06 -12.54 4.48
CA GLY A 63 -2.48 -12.47 4.14
C GLY A 63 -2.76 -11.61 2.92
N LEU A 64 -2.11 -10.45 2.85
CA LEU A 64 -2.19 -9.54 1.71
C LEU A 64 -1.71 -10.18 0.40
N LEU A 65 -0.54 -10.83 0.40
CA LEU A 65 0.04 -11.42 -0.81
C LEU A 65 -0.78 -12.61 -1.31
N LEU A 66 -1.18 -13.53 -0.41
CA LEU A 66 -1.94 -14.71 -0.78
C LEU A 66 -3.34 -14.37 -1.32
N SER A 67 -3.98 -13.34 -0.77
CA SER A 67 -5.34 -12.98 -1.17
C SER A 67 -5.41 -12.12 -2.43
N ARG A 68 -4.35 -11.38 -2.77
CA ARG A 68 -4.35 -10.41 -3.88
C ARG A 68 -4.75 -11.01 -5.23
N VAL A 69 -4.20 -12.18 -5.57
CA VAL A 69 -4.50 -12.85 -6.84
C VAL A 69 -5.96 -13.29 -6.92
N TRP A 70 -6.49 -13.84 -5.82
CA TRP A 70 -7.86 -14.32 -5.75
C TRP A 70 -8.88 -13.19 -5.78
N LEU A 71 -8.58 -12.09 -5.08
CA LEU A 71 -9.45 -10.90 -5.04
C LEU A 71 -9.45 -10.14 -6.36
N GLY A 72 -8.34 -10.14 -7.11
CA GLY A 72 -8.31 -9.63 -8.47
C GLY A 72 -9.26 -10.40 -9.39
N LYS A 73 -9.20 -11.74 -9.37
CA LYS A 73 -10.15 -12.57 -10.13
C LYS A 73 -11.61 -12.35 -9.72
N LEU A 74 -11.85 -12.22 -8.41
CA LEU A 74 -13.18 -11.92 -7.89
C LEU A 74 -13.73 -10.59 -8.44
N ALA A 75 -12.90 -9.56 -8.50
CA ALA A 75 -13.27 -8.26 -9.02
C ALA A 75 -13.60 -8.29 -10.51
N ASP A 76 -12.86 -9.09 -11.30
CA ASP A 76 -12.98 -9.14 -12.75
C ASP A 76 -14.03 -10.15 -13.26
N GLU A 77 -14.21 -11.27 -12.57
CA GLU A 77 -15.07 -12.37 -13.03
C GLU A 77 -16.40 -12.49 -12.26
N GLY A 78 -16.49 -11.86 -11.10
CA GLY A 78 -17.66 -11.90 -10.22
C GLY A 78 -17.67 -13.07 -9.23
N LEU A 79 -18.49 -12.93 -8.18
CA LEU A 79 -18.48 -13.83 -7.03
C LEU A 79 -18.93 -15.25 -7.38
N GLN A 80 -19.89 -15.41 -8.30
CA GLN A 80 -20.38 -16.73 -8.68
C GLN A 80 -19.30 -17.59 -9.34
N LYS A 81 -18.57 -17.01 -10.32
CA LYS A 81 -17.46 -17.72 -10.99
C LYS A 81 -16.36 -17.99 -9.99
N PHE A 82 -16.03 -17.02 -9.15
CA PHE A 82 -15.01 -17.16 -8.12
C PHE A 82 -15.31 -18.35 -7.18
N ILE A 83 -16.54 -18.44 -6.64
CA ILE A 83 -16.93 -19.55 -5.73
C ILE A 83 -16.83 -20.91 -6.44
N ASN A 84 -17.13 -20.96 -7.73
CA ASN A 84 -17.03 -22.21 -8.50
C ASN A 84 -15.56 -22.68 -8.69
N TYR A 85 -14.56 -21.80 -8.56
CA TYR A 85 -13.13 -22.16 -8.55
C TYR A 85 -12.64 -22.69 -7.20
N LEU A 86 -13.39 -22.48 -6.12
CA LEU A 86 -12.99 -22.98 -4.81
C LEU A 86 -13.14 -24.51 -4.76
N PRO A 87 -12.18 -25.22 -4.16
CA PRO A 87 -12.16 -26.68 -4.09
C PRO A 87 -13.15 -27.25 -3.06
N PHE A 88 -14.33 -26.65 -2.94
CA PHE A 88 -15.38 -27.11 -2.04
C PHE A 88 -16.43 -27.92 -2.78
N PRO A 89 -17.06 -28.90 -2.12
CA PRO A 89 -18.21 -29.62 -2.67
C PRO A 89 -19.32 -28.66 -3.14
N SER A 90 -20.00 -29.01 -4.22
CA SER A 90 -21.06 -28.18 -4.84
C SER A 90 -22.15 -27.74 -3.87
N GLY A 91 -22.45 -28.55 -2.86
CA GLY A 91 -23.40 -28.21 -1.80
C GLY A 91 -22.96 -27.00 -0.94
N ILE A 92 -21.67 -26.94 -0.60
CA ILE A 92 -21.08 -25.83 0.17
C ILE A 92 -21.02 -24.58 -0.71
N ASN A 93 -20.60 -24.69 -1.97
CA ASN A 93 -20.57 -23.58 -2.91
C ASN A 93 -21.98 -22.98 -3.09
N ASN A 94 -23.00 -23.81 -3.24
CA ASN A 94 -24.39 -23.35 -3.35
C ASN A 94 -24.89 -22.69 -2.05
N PHE A 95 -24.50 -23.18 -0.87
CA PHE A 95 -24.84 -22.55 0.39
C PHE A 95 -24.20 -21.16 0.51
N ILE A 96 -22.92 -21.03 0.22
CA ILE A 96 -22.17 -19.77 0.21
C ILE A 96 -22.82 -18.78 -0.77
N LEU A 97 -23.13 -19.23 -1.99
CA LEU A 97 -23.82 -18.41 -3.00
C LEU A 97 -25.19 -17.92 -2.54
N ARG A 98 -25.99 -18.78 -1.87
CA ARG A 98 -27.31 -18.42 -1.34
C ARG A 98 -27.18 -17.38 -0.22
N PHE A 99 -26.19 -17.54 0.66
CA PHE A 99 -25.91 -16.59 1.73
C PHE A 99 -25.55 -15.21 1.16
N PHE A 100 -24.57 -15.13 0.27
CA PHE A 100 -24.17 -13.87 -0.35
C PHE A 100 -25.27 -13.25 -1.22
N ARG A 101 -26.09 -14.06 -1.90
CA ARG A 101 -27.23 -13.59 -2.69
C ARG A 101 -28.25 -12.84 -1.85
N ARG A 102 -28.44 -13.25 -0.60
CA ARG A 102 -29.38 -12.59 0.33
C ARG A 102 -28.93 -11.15 0.66
N PHE A 103 -27.62 -10.91 0.73
CA PHE A 103 -27.05 -9.61 1.10
C PHE A 103 -26.66 -8.75 -0.11
N LEU A 104 -26.16 -9.34 -1.18
CA LEU A 104 -25.60 -8.65 -2.34
C LEU A 104 -26.54 -8.68 -3.56
N GLY A 105 -27.65 -9.42 -3.50
CA GLY A 105 -28.63 -9.49 -4.59
C GLY A 105 -28.04 -9.94 -5.92
N LYS A 106 -28.29 -9.16 -6.98
CA LYS A 106 -27.79 -9.45 -8.34
C LYS A 106 -26.27 -9.29 -8.50
N LEU A 107 -25.59 -8.55 -7.60
CA LEU A 107 -24.14 -8.32 -7.65
C LEU A 107 -23.32 -9.62 -7.55
N VAL A 108 -23.90 -10.71 -7.04
CA VAL A 108 -23.26 -12.03 -6.98
C VAL A 108 -22.95 -12.59 -8.37
N TYR A 109 -23.73 -12.24 -9.39
CA TYR A 109 -23.65 -12.82 -10.74
C TYR A 109 -22.79 -12.02 -11.71
N TYR A 110 -22.43 -10.80 -11.38
CA TYR A 110 -21.69 -9.89 -12.26
C TYR A 110 -20.34 -9.51 -11.66
N PRO A 111 -19.34 -9.18 -12.47
CA PRO A 111 -18.14 -8.52 -12.01
C PRO A 111 -18.51 -7.27 -11.18
N SER A 112 -18.04 -7.23 -9.95
CA SER A 112 -18.43 -6.14 -9.04
C SER A 112 -17.22 -5.64 -8.24
N ARG A 113 -16.79 -4.42 -8.53
CA ARG A 113 -15.75 -3.73 -7.78
C ARG A 113 -16.21 -3.45 -6.35
N LYS A 114 -17.48 -3.15 -6.18
CA LYS A 114 -18.12 -2.88 -4.89
C LYS A 114 -18.03 -4.08 -3.94
N VAL A 115 -18.28 -5.30 -4.43
CA VAL A 115 -18.21 -6.52 -3.59
C VAL A 115 -16.83 -6.67 -2.97
N VAL A 116 -15.78 -6.44 -3.74
CA VAL A 116 -14.40 -6.56 -3.25
C VAL A 116 -14.07 -5.45 -2.24
N ILE A 117 -14.56 -4.22 -2.45
CA ILE A 117 -14.44 -3.12 -1.48
C ILE A 117 -15.15 -3.49 -0.16
N ILE A 118 -16.38 -4.02 -0.24
CA ILE A 118 -17.14 -4.46 0.94
C ILE A 118 -16.39 -5.55 1.70
N ILE A 119 -15.82 -6.55 1.03
CA ILE A 119 -15.00 -7.59 1.68
C ILE A 119 -13.83 -6.93 2.43
N GLY A 120 -13.10 -6.02 1.78
CA GLY A 120 -11.99 -5.32 2.42
C GLY A 120 -12.40 -4.53 3.66
N THR A 121 -13.52 -3.83 3.60
CA THR A 121 -14.04 -3.03 4.73
C THR A 121 -14.63 -3.90 5.85
N ILE A 122 -15.25 -5.05 5.54
CA ILE A 122 -15.67 -6.03 6.54
C ILE A 122 -14.47 -6.55 7.32
N VAL A 123 -13.41 -6.93 6.61
CA VAL A 123 -12.18 -7.42 7.27
C VAL A 123 -11.54 -6.30 8.11
N ALA A 124 -11.49 -5.06 7.62
CA ALA A 124 -10.99 -3.91 8.37
C ALA A 124 -11.82 -3.60 9.63
N PHE A 125 -13.11 -3.94 9.64
CA PHE A 125 -13.97 -3.84 10.82
C PHE A 125 -13.75 -5.00 11.80
N ILE A 126 -13.74 -6.24 11.32
CA ILE A 126 -13.73 -7.45 12.17
C ILE A 126 -12.35 -7.72 12.76
N ALA A 127 -11.25 -7.54 11.97
CA ALA A 127 -9.93 -7.91 12.42
C ALA A 127 -9.45 -7.13 13.67
N PRO A 128 -9.68 -5.81 13.81
CA PRO A 128 -9.37 -5.11 15.06
C PRO A 128 -10.13 -5.67 16.28
N LEU A 129 -11.39 -6.13 16.12
CA LEU A 129 -12.15 -6.77 17.18
C LEU A 129 -11.53 -8.11 17.60
N GLY A 130 -10.88 -8.83 16.67
CA GLY A 130 -10.20 -10.08 16.98
C GLY A 130 -9.09 -9.91 18.02
N TYR A 131 -8.42 -8.75 18.10
CA TYR A 131 -7.41 -8.48 19.14
C TYR A 131 -8.01 -8.32 20.55
N LEU A 132 -9.33 -8.21 20.69
CA LEU A 132 -10.01 -8.18 21.99
C LEU A 132 -10.26 -9.59 22.55
N PHE A 133 -10.28 -10.62 21.69
CA PHE A 133 -10.71 -11.98 22.06
C PHE A 133 -9.60 -13.01 21.96
N PHE A 134 -8.52 -12.70 21.23
CA PHE A 134 -7.44 -13.63 20.97
C PHE A 134 -6.24 -13.30 21.85
N ASP A 135 -5.83 -14.29 22.67
CA ASP A 135 -4.72 -14.17 23.62
C ASP A 135 -3.50 -15.00 23.22
N SER A 136 -3.71 -16.05 22.40
CA SER A 136 -2.62 -16.91 21.97
C SER A 136 -1.87 -16.34 20.76
N LEU A 137 -0.55 -16.53 20.70
CA LEU A 137 0.29 -16.07 19.60
C LEU A 137 -0.18 -16.58 18.23
N SER A 138 -0.62 -17.85 18.17
CA SER A 138 -1.10 -18.46 16.92
C SER A 138 -2.39 -17.78 16.42
N GLU A 139 -3.33 -17.50 17.32
CA GLU A 139 -4.57 -16.80 16.98
C GLU A 139 -4.28 -15.38 16.52
N LEU A 140 -3.37 -14.66 17.19
CA LEU A 140 -2.95 -13.32 16.81
C LEU A 140 -2.25 -13.31 15.43
N MET A 141 -1.43 -14.32 15.10
CA MET A 141 -0.83 -14.49 13.77
C MET A 141 -1.90 -14.69 12.70
N ILE A 142 -2.88 -15.58 12.96
CA ILE A 142 -4.00 -15.83 12.04
C ILE A 142 -4.84 -14.56 11.86
N ASN A 143 -5.19 -13.88 12.95
CA ASN A 143 -5.93 -12.62 12.90
C ASN A 143 -5.18 -11.53 12.14
N ARG A 144 -3.85 -11.48 12.30
CA ARG A 144 -3.01 -10.51 11.57
C ARG A 144 -2.95 -10.84 10.08
N ALA A 145 -2.84 -12.11 9.70
CA ALA A 145 -2.92 -12.54 8.31
C ALA A 145 -4.31 -12.25 7.71
N PHE A 146 -5.39 -12.54 8.46
CA PHE A 146 -6.75 -12.18 8.06
C PHE A 146 -6.88 -10.66 7.85
N HIS A 147 -6.33 -9.85 8.76
CA HIS A 147 -6.34 -8.39 8.62
C HIS A 147 -5.63 -7.92 7.33
N GLY A 148 -4.57 -8.61 6.90
CA GLY A 148 -3.87 -8.30 5.63
C GLY A 148 -4.73 -8.45 4.38
N VAL A 149 -5.73 -9.33 4.40
CA VAL A 149 -6.71 -9.50 3.32
C VAL A 149 -7.46 -8.20 3.02
N SER A 150 -7.67 -7.36 4.04
CA SER A 150 -8.39 -6.09 3.90
C SER A 150 -7.75 -5.16 2.88
N ILE A 151 -6.41 -4.99 2.93
CA ILE A 151 -5.70 -4.13 1.95
C ILE A 151 -5.81 -4.72 0.54
N ALA A 152 -5.59 -6.03 0.38
CA ALA A 152 -5.66 -6.66 -0.94
C ALA A 152 -7.03 -6.46 -1.58
N ALA A 153 -8.10 -6.68 -0.81
CA ALA A 153 -9.47 -6.49 -1.28
C ALA A 153 -9.77 -5.02 -1.58
N PHE A 154 -9.56 -4.15 -0.59
CA PHE A 154 -9.93 -2.75 -0.70
C PHE A 154 -9.20 -2.05 -1.85
N THR A 155 -7.87 -2.16 -1.91
CA THR A 155 -7.08 -1.48 -2.94
C THR A 155 -7.39 -1.96 -4.36
N THR A 156 -7.66 -3.26 -4.54
CA THR A 156 -8.06 -3.82 -5.84
C THR A 156 -9.38 -3.23 -6.31
N GLY A 157 -10.43 -3.28 -5.47
CA GLY A 157 -11.75 -2.76 -5.82
C GLY A 157 -11.76 -1.23 -5.95
N TYR A 158 -11.12 -0.53 -5.01
CA TYR A 158 -11.04 0.92 -4.99
C TYR A 158 -10.38 1.50 -6.24
N SER A 159 -9.19 1.02 -6.58
CA SER A 159 -8.44 1.53 -7.73
C SER A 159 -9.20 1.32 -9.04
N ALA A 160 -9.80 0.14 -9.22
CA ALA A 160 -10.59 -0.16 -10.40
C ALA A 160 -11.85 0.73 -10.49
N LEU A 161 -12.58 0.90 -9.37
CA LEU A 161 -13.81 1.68 -9.36
C LEU A 161 -13.55 3.18 -9.58
N VAL A 162 -12.46 3.74 -9.04
CA VAL A 162 -12.04 5.12 -9.32
C VAL A 162 -11.79 5.33 -10.81
N VAL A 163 -11.14 4.36 -11.45
CA VAL A 163 -10.89 4.38 -12.90
C VAL A 163 -12.19 4.33 -13.69
N ASP A 164 -13.13 3.44 -13.32
CA ASP A 164 -14.40 3.25 -13.98
C ASP A 164 -15.33 4.49 -13.88
N LEU A 165 -15.27 5.21 -12.74
CA LEU A 165 -16.05 6.43 -12.50
C LEU A 165 -15.43 7.68 -13.13
N SER A 166 -14.17 7.62 -13.58
CA SER A 166 -13.42 8.78 -14.06
C SER A 166 -13.67 9.04 -15.55
N PRO A 167 -14.09 10.26 -15.97
CA PRO A 167 -14.21 10.63 -17.37
C PRO A 167 -12.86 10.51 -18.10
N PRO A 168 -12.83 10.04 -19.37
CA PRO A 168 -11.57 9.78 -20.10
C PRO A 168 -10.62 10.99 -20.16
N LYS A 169 -11.14 12.19 -20.32
CA LYS A 169 -10.36 13.43 -20.44
C LYS A 169 -9.73 13.92 -19.14
N GLN A 170 -10.23 13.49 -17.97
CA GLN A 170 -9.80 13.96 -16.64
C GLN A 170 -9.38 12.82 -15.72
N LYS A 171 -9.23 11.61 -16.30
CA LYS A 171 -8.95 10.38 -15.58
C LYS A 171 -7.72 10.48 -14.67
N GLY A 172 -6.60 11.01 -15.17
CA GLY A 172 -5.36 11.15 -14.40
C GLY A 172 -5.50 12.12 -13.23
N GLU A 173 -6.19 13.25 -13.43
CA GLU A 173 -6.38 14.25 -12.39
C GLU A 173 -7.30 13.75 -11.27
N LEU A 174 -8.39 13.08 -11.63
CA LEU A 174 -9.32 12.46 -10.68
C LEU A 174 -8.67 11.34 -9.86
N ILE A 175 -7.92 10.45 -10.51
CA ILE A 175 -7.15 9.39 -9.81
C ILE A 175 -6.17 10.05 -8.82
N GLY A 176 -5.51 11.14 -9.23
CA GLY A 176 -4.62 11.91 -8.35
C GLY A 176 -5.33 12.42 -7.10
N TYR A 177 -6.49 13.06 -7.25
CA TYR A 177 -7.27 13.56 -6.10
C TYR A 177 -7.79 12.43 -5.21
N MET A 178 -8.30 11.36 -5.80
CA MET A 178 -8.79 10.22 -5.04
C MET A 178 -7.67 9.51 -4.26
N SER A 179 -6.46 9.47 -4.80
CA SER A 179 -5.30 8.88 -4.13
C SER A 179 -4.86 9.64 -2.86
N LEU A 180 -5.31 10.87 -2.65
CA LEU A 180 -5.01 11.67 -1.43
C LEU A 180 -5.66 11.09 -0.17
N ALA A 181 -6.72 10.29 -0.29
CA ALA A 181 -7.34 9.63 0.86
C ALA A 181 -6.34 8.73 1.61
N VAL A 182 -5.43 8.08 0.88
CA VAL A 182 -4.39 7.19 1.46
C VAL A 182 -3.44 7.95 2.39
N PRO A 183 -2.68 8.95 1.93
CA PRO A 183 -1.74 9.67 2.80
C PRO A 183 -2.44 10.43 3.92
N ILE A 184 -3.66 10.93 3.73
CA ILE A 184 -4.43 11.59 4.79
C ILE A 184 -4.81 10.56 5.87
N GLY A 185 -5.32 9.39 5.48
CA GLY A 185 -5.65 8.31 6.42
C GLY A 185 -4.41 7.79 7.16
N MET A 186 -3.28 7.65 6.44
CA MET A 186 -1.98 7.26 7.02
C MET A 186 -1.37 8.35 7.92
N ALA A 187 -1.81 9.60 7.81
CA ALA A 187 -1.43 10.68 8.72
C ALA A 187 -2.26 10.63 10.01
N ILE A 188 -3.59 10.58 9.85
CA ILE A 188 -4.53 10.68 10.97
C ILE A 188 -4.53 9.40 11.80
N GLY A 189 -4.47 8.22 11.17
CA GLY A 189 -4.56 6.93 11.86
C GLY A 189 -3.46 6.75 12.93
N PRO A 190 -2.18 6.77 12.58
CA PRO A 190 -1.11 6.58 13.56
C PRO A 190 -1.01 7.73 14.57
N ALA A 191 -1.33 8.97 14.16
CA ALA A 191 -1.43 10.07 15.09
C ALA A 191 -2.49 9.77 16.16
N MET A 192 -3.69 9.39 15.73
CA MET A 192 -4.80 9.03 16.62
C MET A 192 -4.42 7.85 17.53
N GLY A 193 -3.86 6.76 16.99
CA GLY A 193 -3.42 5.60 17.76
C GLY A 193 -2.34 5.95 18.78
N GLY A 194 -1.25 6.60 18.34
CA GLY A 194 -0.11 6.91 19.18
C GLY A 194 -0.43 7.96 20.28
N PHE A 195 -1.25 8.98 19.98
CA PHE A 195 -1.66 9.94 21.02
C PHE A 195 -2.60 9.30 22.04
N LEU A 196 -3.55 8.49 21.61
CA LEU A 196 -4.53 7.88 22.51
C LEU A 196 -3.95 6.73 23.32
N GLU A 197 -2.89 6.04 22.87
CA GLU A 197 -2.23 4.96 23.62
C GLU A 197 -1.79 5.39 25.01
N VAL A 198 -1.44 6.68 25.18
CA VAL A 198 -1.00 7.23 26.48
C VAL A 198 -2.16 7.45 27.45
N TYR A 199 -3.38 7.70 26.95
CA TYR A 199 -4.53 8.13 27.76
C TYR A 199 -5.63 7.08 27.87
N THR A 200 -5.57 5.99 27.06
CA THR A 200 -6.65 5.01 26.97
C THR A 200 -6.10 3.58 27.01
N SER A 201 -7.01 2.61 27.15
CA SER A 201 -6.65 1.19 27.08
C SER A 201 -6.50 0.71 25.63
N TYR A 202 -5.80 -0.42 25.43
CA TYR A 202 -5.68 -1.05 24.10
C TYR A 202 -7.04 -1.50 23.54
N GLU A 203 -7.97 -1.93 24.42
CA GLU A 203 -9.31 -2.30 24.01
C GLU A 203 -10.03 -1.13 23.35
N PHE A 204 -9.90 0.07 23.94
CA PHE A 204 -10.46 1.29 23.35
C PHE A 204 -9.86 1.58 21.97
N LEU A 205 -8.55 1.40 21.79
CA LEU A 205 -7.88 1.61 20.51
C LEU A 205 -8.32 0.60 19.46
N PHE A 206 -8.54 -0.65 19.84
CA PHE A 206 -9.08 -1.68 18.92
C PHE A 206 -10.52 -1.37 18.53
N LEU A 207 -11.36 -0.94 19.47
CA LEU A 207 -12.72 -0.48 19.20
C LEU A 207 -12.77 0.75 18.31
N LEU A 208 -11.84 1.69 18.50
CA LEU A 208 -11.72 2.88 17.66
C LEU A 208 -11.31 2.53 16.23
N SER A 209 -10.32 1.64 16.07
CA SER A 209 -9.93 1.10 14.77
C SER A 209 -11.11 0.39 14.10
N ALA A 210 -11.82 -0.47 14.82
CA ALA A 210 -13.01 -1.14 14.33
C ALA A 210 -14.11 -0.15 13.93
N SER A 211 -14.33 0.91 14.72
CA SER A 211 -15.31 1.95 14.41
C SER A 211 -15.00 2.67 13.10
N CYS A 212 -13.74 2.98 12.85
CA CYS A 212 -13.31 3.50 11.55
C CYS A 212 -13.57 2.48 10.41
N GLY A 213 -13.26 1.19 10.63
CA GLY A 213 -13.58 0.11 9.69
C GLY A 213 -15.07 -0.01 9.41
N LEU A 214 -15.91 0.13 10.45
CA LEU A 214 -17.38 0.13 10.33
C LEU A 214 -17.87 1.33 9.51
N MET A 215 -17.32 2.53 9.75
CA MET A 215 -17.66 3.72 8.94
C MET A 215 -17.29 3.52 7.47
N ALA A 216 -16.12 2.94 7.20
CA ALA A 216 -15.74 2.57 5.85
C ALA A 216 -16.71 1.56 5.22
N LEU A 217 -17.17 0.56 5.98
CA LEU A 217 -18.14 -0.43 5.53
C LEU A 217 -19.52 0.21 5.21
N ILE A 218 -20.01 1.07 6.09
CA ILE A 218 -21.28 1.79 5.88
C ILE A 218 -21.21 2.62 4.58
N LEU A 219 -20.09 3.32 4.36
CA LEU A 219 -19.87 4.09 3.13
C LEU A 219 -19.73 3.18 1.90
N ALA A 220 -19.02 2.06 2.01
CA ALA A 220 -18.90 1.07 0.94
C ALA A 220 -20.26 0.52 0.50
N CYS A 221 -21.18 0.28 1.43
CA CYS A 221 -22.53 -0.17 1.13
C CYS A 221 -23.35 0.86 0.35
N GLN A 222 -23.09 2.16 0.53
CA GLN A 222 -23.80 3.25 -0.17
C GLN A 222 -23.30 3.49 -1.60
N ILE A 223 -22.12 2.97 -1.99
CA ILE A 223 -21.60 3.08 -3.35
C ILE A 223 -22.60 2.45 -4.32
N ARG A 224 -22.92 3.18 -5.39
CA ARG A 224 -23.75 2.68 -6.50
C ARG A 224 -22.86 2.26 -7.65
N GLU A 225 -22.93 1.01 -8.07
CA GLU A 225 -22.34 0.60 -9.35
C GLU A 225 -23.29 1.09 -10.46
N LEU A 226 -22.79 2.01 -11.28
CA LEU A 226 -23.51 2.45 -12.47
C LEU A 226 -23.40 1.32 -13.50
N ASP A 227 -24.54 0.91 -14.07
CA ASP A 227 -24.60 -0.15 -15.07
C ASP A 227 -23.66 0.17 -16.25
N SER A 228 -22.50 -0.47 -16.27
CA SER A 228 -21.49 -0.34 -17.35
C SER A 228 -21.87 -1.14 -18.60
N GLN A 229 -23.16 -1.40 -18.83
CA GLN A 229 -23.64 -2.18 -19.97
C GLN A 229 -23.60 -1.42 -21.31
N VAL A 230 -23.51 -0.08 -21.27
CA VAL A 230 -23.62 0.74 -22.49
C VAL A 230 -22.29 0.86 -23.25
N ASP A 231 -21.14 0.76 -22.58
CA ASP A 231 -19.83 1.00 -23.22
C ASP A 231 -19.12 -0.26 -23.74
N LYS A 232 -19.62 -1.49 -23.47
CA LYS A 232 -18.98 -2.70 -23.97
C LYS A 232 -18.99 -2.85 -25.49
N ASN A 233 -20.00 -2.29 -26.16
CA ASN A 233 -20.11 -2.38 -27.62
C ASN A 233 -19.23 -1.35 -28.37
N GLN A 234 -18.81 -0.25 -27.70
CA GLN A 234 -17.89 0.72 -28.33
C GLN A 234 -16.42 0.31 -28.15
N ASN A 235 -16.08 -0.39 -27.06
CA ASN A 235 -14.70 -0.82 -26.82
C ASN A 235 -14.28 -2.04 -27.67
N ILE A 236 -15.21 -2.82 -28.18
CA ILE A 236 -14.91 -3.99 -29.02
C ILE A 236 -14.46 -3.55 -30.44
N SER A 237 -15.02 -2.47 -30.96
CA SER A 237 -14.64 -1.95 -32.29
C SER A 237 -13.29 -1.20 -32.29
N VAL A 238 -12.96 -0.48 -31.20
CA VAL A 238 -11.67 0.21 -31.05
C VAL A 238 -10.54 -0.74 -30.67
N SER A 239 -10.84 -1.81 -29.89
CA SER A 239 -9.86 -2.84 -29.52
C SER A 239 -9.42 -3.72 -30.68
N GLY A 240 -10.28 -3.93 -31.68
CA GLY A 240 -9.99 -4.78 -32.84
C GLY A 240 -8.91 -4.21 -33.77
N GLU A 241 -8.84 -2.89 -33.93
CA GLU A 241 -7.82 -2.26 -34.78
C GLU A 241 -6.49 -2.02 -34.07
N ILE A 242 -6.51 -1.81 -32.74
CA ILE A 242 -5.30 -1.65 -31.93
C ILE A 242 -4.62 -3.00 -31.71
N LEU A 243 -5.39 -4.10 -31.50
CA LEU A 243 -4.88 -5.44 -31.28
C LEU A 243 -4.13 -6.03 -32.49
N SER A 244 -4.40 -5.56 -33.70
CA SER A 244 -3.72 -6.05 -34.91
C SER A 244 -2.31 -5.49 -35.11
N LYS A 245 -1.93 -4.40 -34.46
CA LYS A 245 -0.60 -3.77 -34.53
C LYS A 245 0.30 -4.00 -33.31
N GLU A 246 -0.28 -4.32 -32.13
CA GLU A 246 0.45 -4.51 -30.88
C GLU A 246 0.65 -5.98 -30.44
N SER A 247 0.33 -6.94 -31.31
CA SER A 247 0.39 -8.39 -31.00
C SER A 247 1.80 -8.96 -30.78
N LEU A 248 2.83 -8.13 -30.69
CA LEU A 248 4.23 -8.58 -30.70
C LEU A 248 4.97 -8.51 -29.36
N ILE A 249 4.39 -8.00 -28.27
CA ILE A 249 5.12 -7.94 -26.99
C ILE A 249 4.18 -8.28 -25.81
N ASN A 250 3.76 -9.54 -25.73
CA ASN A 250 3.19 -10.07 -24.48
C ASN A 250 4.26 -10.92 -23.79
N ARG A 251 5.18 -10.23 -23.07
CA ARG A 251 6.26 -10.90 -22.34
C ARG A 251 5.70 -11.82 -21.28
N ASP A 252 6.30 -13.00 -21.11
CA ASP A 252 5.94 -13.94 -20.06
C ASP A 252 6.29 -13.33 -18.68
N PHE A 253 5.56 -13.75 -17.65
CA PHE A 253 5.73 -13.26 -16.28
C PHE A 253 7.18 -13.43 -15.77
N LYS A 254 7.83 -14.55 -16.17
CA LYS A 254 9.23 -14.81 -15.85
C LYS A 254 10.18 -13.81 -16.52
N GLU A 255 9.95 -13.50 -17.79
CA GLU A 255 10.77 -12.53 -18.52
C GLU A 255 10.67 -11.13 -17.92
N LEU A 256 9.47 -10.75 -17.42
CA LEU A 256 9.26 -9.47 -16.75
C LEU A 256 10.04 -9.37 -15.43
N ILE A 257 10.03 -10.44 -14.61
CA ILE A 257 10.74 -10.47 -13.32
C ILE A 257 12.26 -10.33 -13.51
N PHE A 258 12.81 -11.02 -14.50
CA PHE A 258 14.27 -11.06 -14.73
C PHE A 258 14.76 -9.97 -15.68
N SER A 259 13.90 -9.15 -16.27
CA SER A 259 14.29 -8.00 -17.07
C SER A 259 14.90 -6.92 -16.19
N ALA A 260 16.12 -6.47 -16.48
CA ALA A 260 16.81 -5.41 -15.73
C ALA A 260 15.98 -4.11 -15.63
N SER A 261 15.13 -3.82 -16.61
CA SER A 261 14.24 -2.66 -16.61
C SER A 261 13.24 -2.66 -15.44
N PHE A 262 12.82 -3.86 -14.96
CA PHE A 262 11.83 -4.02 -13.89
C PHE A 262 12.40 -4.65 -12.63
N ALA A 263 13.41 -5.53 -12.76
CA ALA A 263 14.08 -6.18 -11.63
C ALA A 263 14.72 -5.16 -10.66
N VAL A 264 15.37 -4.12 -11.22
CA VAL A 264 16.01 -3.08 -10.40
C VAL A 264 14.98 -2.29 -9.58
N PRO A 265 13.91 -1.71 -10.16
CA PRO A 265 12.85 -1.08 -9.38
C PRO A 265 12.19 -2.02 -8.36
N ALA A 266 11.95 -3.29 -8.73
CA ALA A 266 11.35 -4.28 -7.82
C ALA A 266 12.27 -4.58 -6.63
N LEU A 267 13.57 -4.74 -6.86
CA LEU A 267 14.56 -4.99 -5.81
C LEU A 267 14.73 -3.78 -4.88
N VAL A 268 14.76 -2.57 -5.43
CA VAL A 268 14.77 -1.34 -4.63
C VAL A 268 13.52 -1.27 -3.74
N LEU A 269 12.33 -1.55 -4.31
CA LEU A 269 11.09 -1.57 -3.55
C LEU A 269 11.09 -2.68 -2.48
N LEU A 270 11.67 -3.85 -2.74
CA LEU A 270 11.81 -4.93 -1.76
C LEU A 270 12.69 -4.49 -0.57
N LEU A 271 13.86 -3.93 -0.83
CA LEU A 271 14.77 -3.48 0.24
C LEU A 271 14.14 -2.37 1.10
N ILE A 272 13.47 -1.41 0.47
CA ILE A 272 12.76 -0.34 1.18
C ILE A 272 11.49 -0.87 1.87
N GLY A 273 10.83 -1.87 1.30
CA GLY A 273 9.75 -2.59 1.95
C GLY A 273 10.21 -3.27 3.25
N CYS A 274 11.38 -3.94 3.25
CA CYS A 274 11.97 -4.51 4.47
C CYS A 274 12.25 -3.44 5.53
N LEU A 275 12.82 -2.32 5.12
CA LEU A 275 13.06 -1.17 6.00
C LEU A 275 11.75 -0.66 6.60
N PHE A 276 10.73 -0.42 5.78
CA PHE A 276 9.42 0.06 6.22
C PHE A 276 8.74 -0.94 7.16
N GLY A 277 8.76 -2.25 6.84
CA GLY A 277 8.22 -3.31 7.70
C GLY A 277 8.92 -3.36 9.06
N THR A 278 10.24 -3.15 9.08
CA THR A 278 11.04 -3.06 10.32
C THR A 278 10.66 -1.82 11.13
N LEU A 279 10.56 -0.67 10.48
CA LEU A 279 10.18 0.60 11.12
C LEU A 279 8.78 0.50 11.75
N VAL A 280 7.79 0.03 11.01
CA VAL A 280 6.41 -0.12 11.51
C VAL A 280 6.33 -1.10 12.69
N THR A 281 7.16 -2.15 12.67
CA THR A 281 7.14 -3.19 13.71
C THR A 281 7.88 -2.75 14.98
N PHE A 282 9.05 -2.13 14.84
CA PHE A 282 9.96 -1.97 15.98
C PHE A 282 10.17 -0.55 16.46
N LEU A 283 9.76 0.47 15.69
CA LEU A 283 9.90 1.86 16.12
C LEU A 283 9.16 2.17 17.43
N PRO A 284 7.90 1.73 17.65
CA PRO A 284 7.22 1.97 18.92
C PRO A 284 7.95 1.35 20.10
N LEU A 285 8.46 0.13 19.92
CA LEU A 285 9.21 -0.60 20.95
C LEU A 285 10.57 0.06 21.22
N TYR A 286 11.23 0.54 20.18
CA TYR A 286 12.52 1.22 20.31
C TYR A 286 12.40 2.55 21.05
N ILE A 287 11.36 3.34 20.77
CA ILE A 287 11.10 4.60 21.50
C ILE A 287 10.87 4.33 22.99
N ARG A 288 10.18 3.24 23.34
CA ARG A 288 10.03 2.80 24.75
C ARG A 288 11.37 2.40 25.36
N ASP A 289 12.19 1.65 24.65
CA ASP A 289 13.50 1.18 25.09
C ASP A 289 14.48 2.31 25.35
N LEU A 290 14.39 3.39 24.56
CA LEU A 290 15.20 4.61 24.75
C LEU A 290 14.88 5.36 26.04
N GLY A 291 13.73 5.12 26.67
CA GLY A 291 13.28 5.86 27.86
C GLY A 291 13.03 7.34 27.63
N LEU A 292 12.93 7.79 26.38
CA LEU A 292 12.64 9.18 26.03
C LEU A 292 11.17 9.49 26.28
N ASN A 293 10.89 10.66 26.84
CA ASN A 293 9.52 11.16 26.93
C ASN A 293 9.05 11.68 25.56
N PHE A 294 8.74 10.73 24.67
CA PHE A 294 8.35 11.00 23.29
C PHE A 294 7.15 10.14 22.90
N ASN A 295 6.05 10.78 22.52
CA ASN A 295 4.90 10.04 21.98
C ASN A 295 5.15 9.66 20.51
N VAL A 296 5.06 8.36 20.22
CA VAL A 296 5.28 7.80 18.87
C VAL A 296 4.36 8.41 17.81
N GLY A 297 3.18 8.92 18.22
CA GLY A 297 2.25 9.62 17.34
C GLY A 297 2.87 10.86 16.68
N PHE A 298 3.79 11.56 17.35
CA PHE A 298 4.52 12.70 16.75
C PHE A 298 5.41 12.25 15.59
N PHE A 299 6.08 11.09 15.71
CA PHE A 299 6.89 10.56 14.62
C PHE A 299 6.04 10.35 13.37
N TYR A 300 4.96 9.58 13.48
CA TYR A 300 4.11 9.28 12.33
C TYR A 300 3.40 10.53 11.79
N THR A 301 3.02 11.47 12.65
CA THR A 301 2.43 12.74 12.21
C THR A 301 3.43 13.58 11.40
N ALA A 302 4.65 13.72 11.89
CA ALA A 302 5.71 14.47 11.19
C ALA A 302 6.05 13.82 9.84
N ALA A 303 6.19 12.49 9.80
CA ALA A 303 6.42 11.73 8.58
C ALA A 303 5.28 11.92 7.56
N ALA A 304 4.04 11.86 8.02
CA ALA A 304 2.87 12.01 7.17
C ALA A 304 2.75 13.44 6.59
N ILE A 305 2.99 14.47 7.40
CA ILE A 305 2.99 15.87 6.94
C ILE A 305 4.08 16.06 5.88
N ALA A 306 5.29 15.57 6.14
CA ALA A 306 6.40 15.66 5.21
C ALA A 306 6.12 14.91 3.89
N SER A 307 5.57 13.70 3.99
CA SER A 307 5.15 12.89 2.83
C SER A 307 4.09 13.59 2.00
N PHE A 308 3.08 14.18 2.64
CA PHE A 308 2.03 14.91 1.95
C PHE A 308 2.59 16.15 1.25
N ALA A 309 3.39 16.96 1.94
CA ALA A 309 3.98 18.18 1.40
C ALA A 309 4.86 17.92 0.16
N VAL A 310 5.73 16.90 0.23
CA VAL A 310 6.66 16.60 -0.87
C VAL A 310 5.95 16.08 -2.11
N ARG A 311 4.80 15.39 -1.99
CA ARG A 311 4.03 14.87 -3.13
C ARG A 311 3.54 15.97 -4.06
N PHE A 312 3.15 17.13 -3.53
CA PHE A 312 2.74 18.28 -4.36
C PHE A 312 3.88 18.81 -5.23
N LEU A 313 5.11 18.76 -4.71
CA LEU A 313 6.28 19.30 -5.38
C LEU A 313 6.92 18.29 -6.35
N SER A 314 6.98 17.02 -5.95
CA SER A 314 7.75 15.98 -6.64
C SER A 314 7.14 15.51 -7.95
N GLY A 315 5.80 15.45 -8.07
CA GLY A 315 5.14 14.91 -9.25
C GLY A 315 5.55 15.62 -10.53
N ARG A 316 5.21 16.92 -10.65
CA ARG A 316 5.57 17.75 -11.82
C ARG A 316 7.07 17.95 -11.97
N ALA A 317 7.79 18.06 -10.85
CA ALA A 317 9.23 18.23 -10.89
C ALA A 317 9.95 17.00 -11.44
N SER A 318 9.50 15.79 -11.09
CA SER A 318 10.09 14.54 -11.61
C SER A 318 9.88 14.34 -13.12
N ASP A 319 8.76 14.87 -13.67
CA ASP A 319 8.56 14.89 -15.12
C ASP A 319 9.54 15.80 -15.84
N LYS A 320 9.90 16.93 -15.20
CA LYS A 320 10.78 17.94 -15.79
C LYS A 320 12.27 17.62 -15.61
N TYR A 321 12.66 17.16 -14.41
CA TYR A 321 14.09 16.97 -14.05
C TYR A 321 14.53 15.51 -14.10
N GLY A 322 13.62 14.58 -14.46
CA GLY A 322 13.89 13.15 -14.59
C GLY A 322 13.53 12.34 -13.34
N ARG A 323 12.94 11.16 -13.55
CA ARG A 323 12.52 10.23 -12.48
C ARG A 323 13.67 9.79 -11.58
N GLY A 324 14.85 9.54 -12.20
CA GLY A 324 16.02 9.01 -11.49
C GLY A 324 16.48 9.89 -10.34
N LEU A 325 16.56 11.22 -10.56
CA LEU A 325 16.97 12.18 -9.52
C LEU A 325 16.09 12.10 -8.26
N PHE A 326 14.77 12.00 -8.44
CA PHE A 326 13.83 11.94 -7.32
C PHE A 326 13.88 10.61 -6.58
N ILE A 327 14.06 9.50 -7.31
CA ILE A 327 14.26 8.18 -6.69
C ILE A 327 15.55 8.16 -5.87
N SER A 328 16.67 8.64 -6.42
CA SER A 328 17.95 8.71 -5.67
C SER A 328 17.84 9.63 -4.46
N GLY A 329 17.22 10.79 -4.61
CA GLY A 329 17.00 11.73 -3.50
C GLY A 329 16.14 11.13 -2.39
N SER A 330 15.10 10.37 -2.74
CA SER A 330 14.26 9.68 -1.76
C SER A 330 15.01 8.59 -1.00
N LEU A 331 15.87 7.82 -1.70
CA LEU A 331 16.73 6.81 -1.08
C LEU A 331 17.75 7.44 -0.11
N ILE A 332 18.32 8.60 -0.46
CA ILE A 332 19.18 9.37 0.45
C ILE A 332 18.39 9.81 1.70
N CYS A 333 17.16 10.27 1.55
CA CYS A 333 16.32 10.62 2.70
C CYS A 333 16.06 9.41 3.61
N TYR A 334 15.81 8.22 3.05
CA TYR A 334 15.69 6.99 3.84
C TYR A 334 16.99 6.62 4.55
N ILE A 335 18.14 6.71 3.89
CA ILE A 335 19.46 6.47 4.50
C ILE A 335 19.67 7.40 5.70
N LEU A 336 19.47 8.69 5.51
CA LEU A 336 19.64 9.69 6.59
C LEU A 336 18.65 9.45 7.73
N SER A 337 17.40 9.13 7.42
CA SER A 337 16.39 8.79 8.43
C SER A 337 16.85 7.62 9.30
N MET A 338 17.30 6.51 8.68
CA MET A 338 17.75 5.34 9.43
C MET A 338 19.05 5.60 10.20
N ILE A 339 19.94 6.43 9.70
CA ILE A 339 21.14 6.88 10.43
C ILE A 339 20.73 7.68 11.67
N PHE A 340 19.77 8.61 11.56
CA PHE A 340 19.26 9.33 12.73
C PHE A 340 18.66 8.39 13.77
N LEU A 341 17.91 7.37 13.35
CA LEU A 341 17.39 6.36 14.28
C LEU A 341 18.50 5.51 14.92
N THR A 342 19.57 5.19 14.17
CA THR A 342 20.71 4.43 14.70
C THR A 342 21.40 5.18 15.85
N PHE A 343 21.57 6.49 15.71
CA PHE A 343 22.31 7.34 16.64
C PHE A 343 21.42 8.24 17.49
N VAL A 344 20.11 7.96 17.59
CA VAL A 344 19.18 8.80 18.32
C VAL A 344 19.57 8.98 19.79
N GLN A 345 19.55 10.22 20.26
CA GLN A 345 19.87 10.64 21.62
C GLN A 345 18.76 11.51 22.22
N ASP A 346 17.98 12.19 21.39
CA ASP A 346 16.96 13.15 21.79
C ASP A 346 15.72 13.13 20.90
N ASN A 347 14.67 13.83 21.33
CA ASN A 347 13.40 13.92 20.61
C ASN A 347 13.53 14.64 19.25
N MET A 348 14.50 15.56 19.10
CA MET A 348 14.71 16.30 17.85
C MET A 348 15.21 15.35 16.74
N MET A 349 16.12 14.44 17.08
CA MET A 349 16.62 13.43 16.12
C MET A 349 15.49 12.49 15.66
N LEU A 350 14.53 12.15 16.54
CA LEU A 350 13.33 11.39 16.16
C LEU A 350 12.47 12.15 15.17
N ILE A 351 12.24 13.44 15.39
CA ILE A 351 11.44 14.29 14.48
C ILE A 351 12.15 14.47 13.14
N LEU A 352 13.46 14.71 13.13
CA LEU A 352 14.25 14.83 11.90
C LEU A 352 14.22 13.51 11.10
N SER A 353 14.37 12.38 11.79
CA SER A 353 14.23 11.07 11.16
C SER A 353 12.85 10.88 10.54
N ALA A 354 11.77 11.26 11.27
CA ALA A 354 10.40 11.18 10.78
C ALA A 354 10.18 12.03 9.52
N ILE A 355 10.68 13.26 9.50
CA ILE A 355 10.56 14.15 8.35
C ILE A 355 11.27 13.54 7.13
N LEU A 356 12.50 13.04 7.31
CA LEU A 356 13.27 12.42 6.24
C LEU A 356 12.61 11.12 5.72
N GLU A 357 12.09 10.28 6.63
CA GLU A 357 11.30 9.09 6.26
C GLU A 357 10.09 9.48 5.43
N GLY A 358 9.33 10.49 5.91
CA GLY A 358 8.15 10.99 5.22
C GLY A 358 8.45 11.52 3.82
N ILE A 359 9.55 12.27 3.64
CA ILE A 359 10.00 12.72 2.32
C ILE A 359 10.32 11.52 1.44
N GLY A 360 11.08 10.54 1.95
CA GLY A 360 11.42 9.31 1.24
C GLY A 360 10.17 8.55 0.79
N ALA A 361 9.23 8.29 1.71
CA ALA A 361 8.00 7.55 1.45
C ALA A 361 7.04 8.30 0.50
N GLY A 362 6.99 9.62 0.61
CA GLY A 362 6.16 10.46 -0.25
C GLY A 362 6.57 10.46 -1.72
N VAL A 363 7.86 10.25 -1.99
CA VAL A 363 8.45 10.34 -3.34
C VAL A 363 8.70 8.97 -3.96
N LEU A 364 9.30 8.04 -3.22
CA LEU A 364 9.84 6.80 -3.78
C LEU A 364 8.79 5.98 -4.54
N VAL A 365 7.73 5.56 -3.85
CA VAL A 365 6.74 4.65 -4.42
C VAL A 365 6.02 5.28 -5.62
N PRO A 366 5.45 6.50 -5.55
CA PRO A 366 4.76 7.10 -6.69
C PRO A 366 5.67 7.29 -7.90
N ILE A 367 6.91 7.77 -7.70
CA ILE A 367 7.82 8.05 -8.82
C ILE A 367 8.39 6.74 -9.40
N THR A 368 8.61 5.71 -8.58
CA THR A 368 9.00 4.39 -9.10
C THR A 368 7.87 3.78 -9.95
N LEU A 369 6.60 3.91 -9.54
CA LEU A 369 5.47 3.47 -10.37
C LEU A 369 5.36 4.27 -11.67
N ALA A 370 5.63 5.57 -11.64
CA ALA A 370 5.69 6.39 -12.85
C ALA A 370 6.84 5.93 -13.76
N LEU A 371 8.04 5.67 -13.22
CA LEU A 371 9.16 5.12 -13.96
C LEU A 371 8.81 3.79 -14.63
N ILE A 372 8.17 2.88 -13.90
CA ILE A 372 7.72 1.59 -14.42
C ILE A 372 6.69 1.78 -15.54
N SER A 373 5.76 2.74 -15.37
CA SER A 373 4.78 3.08 -16.41
C SER A 373 5.42 3.60 -17.69
N ASP A 374 6.51 4.37 -17.58
CA ASP A 374 7.25 4.89 -18.73
C ASP A 374 8.01 3.77 -19.48
N ARG A 375 8.26 2.62 -18.84
CA ARG A 375 9.03 1.48 -19.38
C ARG A 375 8.18 0.34 -19.93
N CYS A 376 6.86 0.39 -19.82
CA CYS A 376 5.98 -0.69 -20.27
C CYS A 376 4.87 -0.20 -21.19
N SER A 377 4.39 -1.09 -22.06
CA SER A 377 3.20 -0.86 -22.86
C SER A 377 1.93 -0.79 -21.99
N ALA A 378 0.86 -0.20 -22.52
CA ALA A 378 -0.42 -0.11 -21.80
C ALA A 378 -0.98 -1.51 -21.45
N ILE A 379 -0.73 -2.52 -22.28
CA ILE A 379 -1.20 -3.89 -22.11
C ILE A 379 -0.47 -4.61 -20.97
N GLU A 380 0.85 -4.38 -20.83
CA GLU A 380 1.68 -5.05 -19.81
C GLU A 380 1.64 -4.35 -18.46
N ARG A 381 1.19 -3.10 -18.41
CA ARG A 381 1.28 -2.21 -17.22
C ARG A 381 0.75 -2.84 -15.95
N GLY A 382 -0.40 -3.52 -16.02
CA GLY A 382 -0.99 -4.18 -14.86
C GLY A 382 -0.11 -5.32 -14.32
N LYS A 383 0.45 -6.16 -15.19
CA LYS A 383 1.34 -7.27 -14.81
C LYS A 383 2.64 -6.75 -14.20
N VAL A 384 3.25 -5.73 -14.82
CA VAL A 384 4.52 -5.15 -14.36
C VAL A 384 4.35 -4.45 -13.02
N PHE A 385 3.26 -3.71 -12.83
CA PHE A 385 2.94 -3.09 -11.53
C PHE A 385 2.76 -4.13 -10.44
N ALA A 386 2.04 -5.22 -10.74
CA ALA A 386 1.86 -6.30 -9.78
C ALA A 386 3.19 -6.90 -9.32
N VAL A 387 4.11 -7.17 -10.25
CA VAL A 387 5.46 -7.69 -9.95
C VAL A 387 6.25 -6.72 -9.08
N CYS A 388 6.34 -5.45 -9.48
CA CYS A 388 7.19 -4.48 -8.79
C CYS A 388 6.64 -4.11 -7.40
N VAL A 389 5.32 -3.91 -7.27
CA VAL A 389 4.68 -3.60 -5.97
C VAL A 389 4.73 -4.81 -5.04
N SER A 390 4.59 -6.04 -5.57
CA SER A 390 4.78 -7.25 -4.75
C SER A 390 6.17 -7.32 -4.13
N GLY A 391 7.21 -6.75 -4.76
CA GLY A 391 8.53 -6.60 -4.14
C GLY A 391 8.46 -5.84 -2.83
N PHE A 392 7.78 -4.68 -2.81
CA PHE A 392 7.58 -3.90 -1.59
C PHE A 392 6.80 -4.69 -0.53
N ASP A 393 5.68 -5.33 -0.91
CA ASP A 393 4.86 -6.11 0.02
C ASP A 393 5.63 -7.28 0.63
N VAL A 394 6.43 -8.00 -0.18
CA VAL A 394 7.34 -9.06 0.30
C VAL A 394 8.38 -8.50 1.26
N GLY A 395 8.95 -7.33 0.93
CA GLY A 395 9.87 -6.64 1.84
C GLY A 395 9.22 -6.36 3.20
N VAL A 396 8.03 -5.79 3.22
CA VAL A 396 7.27 -5.52 4.46
C VAL A 396 7.03 -6.82 5.25
N ALA A 397 6.71 -7.92 4.56
CA ALA A 397 6.53 -9.24 5.19
C ALA A 397 7.79 -9.73 5.89
N LEU A 398 8.94 -9.52 5.27
CA LEU A 398 10.23 -10.03 5.74
C LEU A 398 10.87 -9.15 6.83
N GLY A 399 10.60 -7.83 6.82
CA GLY A 399 11.24 -6.87 7.71
C GLY A 399 11.14 -7.24 9.19
N GLY A 400 9.94 -7.55 9.68
CA GLY A 400 9.71 -7.97 11.05
C GLY A 400 10.38 -9.31 11.40
N PRO A 401 10.03 -10.41 10.72
CA PRO A 401 10.53 -11.74 11.04
C PRO A 401 12.04 -11.91 10.89
N VAL A 402 12.62 -11.38 9.80
CA VAL A 402 14.05 -11.57 9.49
C VAL A 402 14.93 -10.69 10.36
N LEU A 403 14.61 -9.40 10.44
CA LEU A 403 15.47 -8.44 11.14
C LEU A 403 15.19 -8.41 12.65
N GLY A 404 14.01 -8.82 13.10
CA GLY A 404 13.66 -8.86 14.52
C GLY A 404 14.56 -9.77 15.36
N SER A 405 15.16 -10.79 14.75
CA SER A 405 16.14 -11.64 15.45
C SER A 405 17.41 -10.90 15.85
N LEU A 406 17.81 -9.87 15.10
CA LEU A 406 19.00 -9.07 15.40
C LEU A 406 18.87 -8.26 16.70
N ILE A 407 17.64 -7.95 17.11
CA ILE A 407 17.41 -7.15 18.33
C ILE A 407 17.86 -7.89 19.58
N LEU A 408 17.65 -9.22 19.62
CA LEU A 408 18.00 -10.05 20.78
C LEU A 408 19.50 -10.06 21.06
N ASP A 409 20.31 -10.07 20.00
CA ASP A 409 21.76 -10.17 20.09
C ASP A 409 22.45 -8.81 20.11
N PHE A 410 21.90 -7.82 19.38
CA PHE A 410 22.59 -6.56 19.08
C PHE A 410 21.81 -5.29 19.43
N GLY A 411 20.53 -5.42 19.81
CA GLY A 411 19.66 -4.29 20.16
C GLY A 411 19.10 -3.49 18.97
N TYR A 412 18.22 -2.54 19.26
CA TYR A 412 17.49 -1.76 18.25
C TYR A 412 18.39 -0.84 17.41
N ARG A 413 19.48 -0.30 17.99
CA ARG A 413 20.40 0.59 17.25
C ARG A 413 21.05 -0.13 16.07
N VAL A 414 21.51 -1.37 16.29
CA VAL A 414 22.09 -2.18 15.21
C VAL A 414 21.04 -2.55 14.19
N LEU A 415 19.81 -2.85 14.61
CA LEU A 415 18.70 -3.08 13.69
C LEU A 415 18.51 -1.91 12.71
N PHE A 416 18.40 -0.67 13.22
CA PHE A 416 18.26 0.51 12.35
C PHE A 416 19.51 0.80 11.55
N GLY A 417 20.71 0.46 12.05
CA GLY A 417 21.95 0.50 11.28
C GLY A 417 21.95 -0.46 10.09
N VAL A 418 21.43 -1.68 10.28
CA VAL A 418 21.25 -2.65 9.17
C VAL A 418 20.23 -2.14 8.15
N THR A 419 19.14 -1.53 8.58
CA THR A 419 18.17 -0.92 7.64
C THR A 419 18.76 0.26 6.89
N ALA A 420 19.64 1.06 7.51
CA ALA A 420 20.42 2.10 6.82
C ALA A 420 21.34 1.50 5.73
N LEU A 421 22.04 0.40 6.05
CA LEU A 421 22.84 -0.33 5.06
C LEU A 421 21.99 -0.89 3.91
N MET A 422 20.80 -1.40 4.19
CA MET A 422 19.88 -1.86 3.14
C MET A 422 19.45 -0.71 2.22
N ALA A 423 19.20 0.48 2.76
CA ALA A 423 18.88 1.66 1.97
C ALA A 423 20.09 2.14 1.12
N ILE A 424 21.31 2.05 1.67
CA ILE A 424 22.55 2.31 0.91
C ILE A 424 22.68 1.30 -0.24
N VAL A 425 22.48 0.01 0.01
CA VAL A 425 22.51 -1.03 -1.03
C VAL A 425 21.47 -0.76 -2.10
N ALA A 426 20.24 -0.37 -1.72
CA ALA A 426 19.18 0.01 -2.67
C ALA A 426 19.62 1.20 -3.56
N LEU A 427 20.25 2.22 -2.98
CA LEU A 427 20.80 3.36 -3.72
C LEU A 427 21.91 2.92 -4.68
N LEU A 428 22.86 2.11 -4.23
CA LEU A 428 23.95 1.61 -5.07
C LEU A 428 23.44 0.75 -6.23
N ILE A 429 22.46 -0.11 -5.98
CA ILE A 429 21.77 -0.91 -7.03
C ILE A 429 21.10 0.03 -8.03
N PHE A 430 20.39 1.05 -7.55
CA PHE A 430 19.71 2.00 -8.44
C PHE A 430 20.71 2.79 -9.29
N ILE A 431 21.75 3.34 -8.68
CA ILE A 431 22.81 4.12 -9.38
C ILE A 431 23.60 3.25 -10.37
N GLY A 432 23.85 1.97 -10.03
CA GLY A 432 24.65 1.08 -10.87
C GLY A 432 23.87 0.43 -12.01
N PHE A 433 22.59 0.10 -11.81
CA PHE A 433 21.87 -0.82 -12.69
C PHE A 433 20.51 -0.30 -13.18
N SER A 434 20.11 0.93 -12.87
CA SER A 434 18.79 1.47 -13.26
C SER A 434 18.65 1.73 -14.76
N ASN A 435 19.73 1.70 -15.54
CA ASN A 435 19.73 1.88 -16.99
C ASN A 435 20.61 0.85 -17.69
N LYS A 436 20.73 0.89 -19.04
CA LYS A 436 21.39 -0.15 -19.88
C LYS A 436 22.85 -0.45 -19.54
N ASN A 437 23.57 0.50 -18.99
CA ASN A 437 24.95 0.33 -18.50
C ASN A 437 25.23 1.23 -17.29
N ILE A 438 26.34 0.98 -16.57
CA ILE A 438 26.68 1.68 -15.33
C ILE A 438 26.82 3.21 -15.55
N ALA A 439 27.44 3.63 -16.62
CA ALA A 439 27.64 5.05 -16.91
C ALA A 439 26.31 5.78 -17.18
N ASN A 440 25.40 5.15 -17.92
CA ASN A 440 24.07 5.69 -18.16
C ASN A 440 23.18 5.60 -16.92
N SER A 441 23.32 4.56 -16.10
CA SER A 441 22.60 4.44 -14.83
C SER A 441 22.99 5.56 -13.87
N TRP A 442 24.29 5.86 -13.74
CA TRP A 442 24.77 6.98 -12.95
C TRP A 442 24.18 8.32 -13.44
N LYS A 443 24.28 8.60 -14.74
CA LYS A 443 23.73 9.83 -15.32
C LYS A 443 22.21 9.94 -15.14
N PHE A 444 21.50 8.83 -15.32
CA PHE A 444 20.07 8.76 -15.11
C PHE A 444 19.67 8.99 -13.64
N ALA A 445 20.37 8.35 -12.72
CA ALA A 445 20.12 8.48 -11.28
C ALA A 445 20.29 9.93 -10.77
N TRP A 446 21.11 10.73 -11.45
CA TRP A 446 21.32 12.15 -11.12
C TRP A 446 20.60 13.11 -12.06
N GLY A 447 19.69 12.64 -12.91
CA GLY A 447 18.88 13.47 -13.80
C GLY A 447 19.66 14.10 -14.97
N ILE A 448 20.86 13.60 -15.27
CA ILE A 448 21.73 14.11 -16.34
C ILE A 448 21.35 13.52 -17.72
N SER A 449 20.81 12.31 -17.74
CA SER A 449 20.38 11.63 -18.97
C SER A 449 18.97 11.09 -18.86
N SER A 450 18.31 10.89 -20.00
CA SER A 450 17.00 10.25 -20.11
C SER A 450 17.07 8.75 -19.81
N ASP A 451 15.91 8.16 -19.51
CA ASP A 451 15.74 6.72 -19.36
C ASP A 451 15.81 6.03 -20.73
N LEU A 452 16.79 5.13 -20.91
CA LEU A 452 16.98 4.35 -22.15
C LEU A 452 16.07 3.10 -22.23
N TYR A 453 15.35 2.78 -21.15
CA TYR A 453 14.33 1.73 -21.12
C TYR A 453 12.92 2.28 -21.38
N ALA A 454 12.73 3.60 -21.42
CA ALA A 454 11.43 4.20 -21.69
C ALA A 454 10.93 3.80 -23.08
N VAL A 455 9.67 3.34 -23.15
CA VAL A 455 8.97 3.07 -24.41
C VAL A 455 8.46 4.40 -24.94
N LYS A 456 8.95 4.82 -26.11
CA LYS A 456 8.54 6.08 -26.76
C LYS A 456 7.18 5.94 -27.41
#